data_0ec3e7691a32aaf9d3b247d6789aa3bc
#
_entry.id   0ec3e7691a32aaf9d3b247d6789aa3bc
#
_cell.length_a   1.000
_cell.length_b   1.000
_cell.length_c   1.000
_cell.angle_alpha   90.00
_cell.angle_beta   90.00
_cell.angle_gamma   90.00
#
_symmetry.space_group_name_H-M   'P 1'
#
loop_
_entity.id
_entity.type
_entity.pdbx_description
1 polymer ?
#
loop_
_entity_poly.entity_id
_entity_poly.type
_entity_poly.pdbx_seq_one_letter_code
_entity_poly.pdbx_strand_id
1 'polypeptide(L)'
;MQYNPWSNGILGSGVADFRAARVAVINISMGSDGCGATYGCSMLTSLKLGGVMSRISRPDYENWATAKEIWHSATVGGAKALGRDHELGRLAPGQRADIVFYRRDSYSLSPLNEPVRQIVNGESGAAIDTVVVDGTLAMRGGRLTRIDEAKLVAEFNAAHEELAPTIMESEQASRALLAGIDRIYRKSLTVPIPSDTVVGWVTGANTRGSSNG
;
A
#
# COMPACT_ATOMS: atom_id res chain seq x y z
N MET A 1 3.50 6.06 12.31
CA MET A 1 2.72 4.86 11.94
C MET A 1 3.02 4.52 10.50
N GLN A 2 3.38 3.27 10.19
CA GLN A 2 3.43 2.79 8.82
C GLN A 2 2.07 2.19 8.45
N TYR A 3 1.54 2.58 7.29
CA TYR A 3 0.25 2.14 6.79
C TYR A 3 0.43 1.29 5.53
N ASN A 4 0.09 0.01 5.62
CA ASN A 4 0.23 -0.99 4.56
C ASN A 4 -1.16 -1.50 4.13
N PRO A 5 -1.99 -0.67 3.48
CA PRO A 5 -3.39 -1.00 3.22
C PRO A 5 -3.55 -2.22 2.31
N TRP A 6 -2.62 -2.44 1.39
CA TRP A 6 -2.66 -3.60 0.50
C TRP A 6 -2.47 -4.91 1.27
N SER A 7 -1.39 -5.01 2.05
CA SER A 7 -1.12 -6.19 2.88
C SER A 7 -2.25 -6.44 3.89
N ASN A 8 -2.67 -5.39 4.60
CA ASN A 8 -3.75 -5.49 5.58
C ASN A 8 -5.05 -6.02 4.95
N GLY A 9 -5.38 -5.59 3.72
CA GLY A 9 -6.56 -6.06 3.00
C GLY A 9 -6.45 -7.54 2.60
N ILE A 10 -5.31 -7.97 2.06
CA ILE A 10 -5.10 -9.36 1.63
C ILE A 10 -5.08 -10.32 2.81
N LEU A 11 -4.41 -9.96 3.89
CA LEU A 11 -4.28 -10.79 5.09
C LEU A 11 -5.49 -10.72 6.03
N GLY A 12 -6.48 -9.87 5.74
CA GLY A 12 -7.64 -9.68 6.61
C GLY A 12 -7.27 -9.10 7.99
N SER A 13 -6.15 -8.38 8.10
CA SER A 13 -5.64 -7.83 9.36
C SER A 13 -6.41 -6.60 9.87
N GLY A 14 -7.45 -6.19 9.15
CA GLY A 14 -8.26 -5.02 9.48
C GLY A 14 -7.82 -3.76 8.76
N VAL A 15 -8.53 -2.68 9.03
CA VAL A 15 -8.29 -1.37 8.40
C VAL A 15 -7.88 -0.36 9.46
N ALA A 16 -6.67 0.19 9.34
CA ALA A 16 -6.20 1.23 10.25
C ALA A 16 -6.99 2.53 10.05
N ASP A 17 -7.35 3.18 11.15
CA ASP A 17 -8.04 4.46 11.13
C ASP A 17 -7.06 5.59 10.79
N PHE A 18 -6.95 5.89 9.50
CA PHE A 18 -6.09 6.95 8.99
C PHE A 18 -6.41 8.31 9.61
N ARG A 19 -7.70 8.63 9.76
CA ARG A 19 -8.13 9.92 10.30
C ARG A 19 -7.80 10.08 11.77
N ALA A 20 -8.03 9.05 12.59
CA ALA A 20 -7.66 9.09 14.00
C ALA A 20 -6.15 9.32 14.18
N ALA A 21 -5.32 8.64 13.38
CA ALA A 21 -3.86 8.85 13.42
C ALA A 21 -3.48 10.30 13.03
N ARG A 22 -4.16 10.89 12.03
CA ARG A 22 -3.93 12.28 11.62
C ARG A 22 -4.35 13.28 12.71
N VAL A 23 -5.50 13.07 13.35
CA VAL A 23 -5.98 13.90 14.45
C VAL A 23 -5.02 13.84 15.65
N ALA A 24 -4.48 12.66 15.94
CA ALA A 24 -3.46 12.47 16.97
C ALA A 24 -2.06 12.99 16.57
N VAL A 25 -1.93 13.68 15.44
CA VAL A 25 -0.66 14.24 14.92
C VAL A 25 0.43 13.17 14.72
N ILE A 26 0.03 11.92 14.54
CA ILE A 26 0.95 10.82 14.26
C ILE A 26 1.43 10.94 12.80
N ASN A 27 2.74 10.91 12.59
CA ASN A 27 3.28 10.81 11.24
C ASN A 27 2.87 9.48 10.59
N ILE A 28 2.29 9.53 9.41
CA ILE A 28 1.91 8.36 8.63
C ILE A 28 2.86 8.22 7.46
N SER A 29 3.48 7.05 7.32
CA SER A 29 4.21 6.63 6.12
C SER A 29 3.44 5.53 5.41
N MET A 30 3.53 5.48 4.07
CA MET A 30 2.95 4.42 3.26
C MET A 30 3.96 3.32 3.01
N GLY A 31 3.48 2.07 2.95
CA GLY A 31 4.26 0.92 2.54
C GLY A 31 3.44 -0.08 1.73
N SER A 32 4.12 -0.94 0.98
CA SER A 32 3.52 -2.08 0.28
C SER A 32 3.55 -3.36 1.12
N ASP A 33 4.38 -3.38 2.19
CA ASP A 33 4.80 -4.62 2.84
C ASP A 33 5.64 -5.51 1.90
N GLY A 34 5.92 -6.74 2.28
CA GLY A 34 6.71 -7.68 1.48
C GLY A 34 5.94 -8.27 0.30
N CYS A 35 6.66 -8.64 -0.76
CA CYS A 35 6.08 -9.26 -1.96
C CYS A 35 5.32 -10.55 -1.66
N GLY A 36 5.70 -11.30 -0.63
CA GLY A 36 5.00 -12.51 -0.19
C GLY A 36 3.60 -12.25 0.37
N ALA A 37 3.36 -11.05 0.93
CA ALA A 37 2.06 -10.66 1.46
C ALA A 37 1.15 -10.00 0.41
N THR A 38 1.73 -9.35 -0.62
CA THR A 38 0.98 -8.49 -1.55
C THR A 38 1.14 -8.85 -3.01
N TYR A 39 1.88 -9.93 -3.32
CA TYR A 39 2.21 -10.33 -4.71
C TYR A 39 2.91 -9.24 -5.54
N GLY A 40 3.41 -8.19 -4.90
CA GLY A 40 4.12 -7.10 -5.55
C GLY A 40 4.46 -5.95 -4.59
N CYS A 41 5.33 -5.04 -5.05
CA CYS A 41 5.80 -3.89 -4.28
C CYS A 41 5.37 -2.54 -4.90
N SER A 42 4.17 -2.48 -5.50
CA SER A 42 3.69 -1.26 -6.15
C SER A 42 3.22 -0.23 -5.12
N MET A 43 3.96 0.87 -5.00
CA MET A 43 3.56 2.01 -4.19
C MET A 43 2.27 2.66 -4.72
N LEU A 44 2.06 2.71 -6.04
CA LEU A 44 0.83 3.26 -6.63
C LEU A 44 -0.40 2.46 -6.24
N THR A 45 -0.29 1.13 -6.17
CA THR A 45 -1.37 0.28 -5.64
C THR A 45 -1.62 0.57 -4.17
N SER A 46 -0.57 0.72 -3.37
CA SER A 46 -0.70 1.06 -1.94
C SER A 46 -1.36 2.42 -1.73
N LEU A 47 -1.04 3.44 -2.55
CA LEU A 47 -1.69 4.75 -2.53
C LEU A 47 -3.19 4.64 -2.80
N LYS A 48 -3.57 3.95 -3.86
CA LYS A 48 -4.97 3.73 -4.25
C LYS A 48 -5.74 3.03 -3.15
N LEU A 49 -5.21 1.93 -2.63
CA LEU A 49 -5.85 1.18 -1.56
C LEU A 49 -5.90 1.98 -0.25
N GLY A 50 -4.89 2.78 0.06
CA GLY A 50 -4.91 3.68 1.20
C GLY A 50 -6.09 4.66 1.17
N GLY A 51 -6.36 5.24 0.01
CA GLY A 51 -7.52 6.09 -0.22
C GLY A 51 -8.85 5.34 -0.09
N VAL A 52 -8.95 4.15 -0.68
CA VAL A 52 -10.16 3.31 -0.63
C VAL A 52 -10.44 2.82 0.79
N MET A 53 -9.44 2.25 1.46
CA MET A 53 -9.59 1.69 2.82
C MET A 53 -9.95 2.76 3.85
N SER A 54 -9.50 4.01 3.70
CA SER A 54 -9.91 5.10 4.58
C SER A 54 -11.41 5.38 4.54
N ARG A 55 -12.06 5.12 3.40
CA ARG A 55 -13.52 5.26 3.23
C ARG A 55 -14.27 4.09 3.88
N ILE A 56 -13.65 2.93 3.92
CA ILE A 56 -14.18 1.75 4.60
C ILE A 56 -14.10 1.92 6.12
N SER A 57 -13.03 2.50 6.64
CA SER A 57 -12.86 2.71 8.09
C SER A 57 -13.79 3.77 8.67
N ARG A 58 -14.31 4.69 7.86
CA ARG A 58 -15.17 5.79 8.28
C ARG A 58 -16.34 6.01 7.31
N PRO A 59 -17.60 5.89 7.74
CA PRO A 59 -18.76 6.14 6.90
C PRO A 59 -18.93 7.64 6.58
N ASP A 60 -18.42 8.50 7.43
CA ASP A 60 -18.47 9.95 7.29
C ASP A 60 -17.43 10.43 6.26
N TYR A 61 -17.92 10.94 5.12
CA TYR A 61 -17.08 11.37 4.01
C TYR A 61 -16.15 12.55 4.33
N GLU A 62 -16.49 13.37 5.31
CA GLU A 62 -15.68 14.51 5.75
C GLU A 62 -14.38 14.04 6.42
N ASN A 63 -14.39 12.82 6.93
CA ASN A 63 -13.26 12.17 7.56
C ASN A 63 -12.44 11.25 6.64
N TRP A 64 -12.80 11.13 5.37
CA TRP A 64 -12.01 10.34 4.43
C TRP A 64 -10.65 10.97 4.14
N ALA A 65 -9.64 10.12 3.95
CA ALA A 65 -8.33 10.59 3.52
C ALA A 65 -8.41 11.16 2.10
N THR A 66 -7.94 12.37 1.94
CA THR A 66 -7.81 13.01 0.63
C THR A 66 -6.63 12.44 -0.14
N ALA A 67 -6.65 12.54 -1.48
CA ALA A 67 -5.52 12.13 -2.31
C ALA A 67 -4.23 12.86 -1.93
N LYS A 68 -4.31 14.12 -1.51
CA LYS A 68 -3.14 14.90 -1.04
C LYS A 68 -2.56 14.35 0.27
N GLU A 69 -3.40 13.92 1.21
CA GLU A 69 -2.94 13.32 2.47
C GLU A 69 -2.29 11.96 2.22
N ILE A 70 -2.88 11.14 1.35
CA ILE A 70 -2.31 9.86 0.94
C ILE A 70 -0.96 10.06 0.23
N TRP A 71 -0.89 10.99 -0.72
CA TRP A 71 0.35 11.37 -1.39
C TRP A 71 1.43 11.84 -0.41
N HIS A 72 1.05 12.72 0.51
CA HIS A 72 1.94 13.20 1.56
C HIS A 72 2.52 12.05 2.40
N SER A 73 1.70 11.05 2.74
CA SER A 73 2.16 9.89 3.51
C SER A 73 3.20 9.06 2.78
N ALA A 74 3.13 8.97 1.44
CA ALA A 74 4.09 8.23 0.63
C ALA A 74 5.37 9.02 0.33
N THR A 75 5.34 10.34 0.42
CA THR A 75 6.48 11.21 0.12
C THR A 75 7.10 11.78 1.40
N VAL A 76 6.60 12.89 1.89
CA VAL A 76 7.11 13.56 3.10
C VAL A 76 6.97 12.71 4.34
N GLY A 77 5.84 12.01 4.48
CA GLY A 77 5.59 11.10 5.61
C GLY A 77 6.59 9.94 5.63
N GLY A 78 6.91 9.38 4.46
CA GLY A 78 7.93 8.35 4.30
C GLY A 78 9.32 8.86 4.65
N ALA A 79 9.71 10.03 4.10
CA ALA A 79 10.99 10.66 4.40
C ALA A 79 11.16 10.94 5.90
N LYS A 80 10.10 11.44 6.56
CA LYS A 80 10.09 11.69 8.01
C LYS A 80 10.18 10.39 8.82
N ALA A 81 9.56 9.31 8.38
CA ALA A 81 9.67 8.02 9.05
C ALA A 81 11.11 7.46 9.00
N LEU A 82 11.87 7.81 7.97
CA LEU A 82 13.29 7.48 7.81
C LEU A 82 14.24 8.46 8.51
N GLY A 83 13.72 9.56 9.11
CA GLY A 83 14.54 10.63 9.68
C GLY A 83 15.28 11.47 8.63
N ARG A 84 14.83 11.46 7.38
CA ARG A 84 15.50 12.09 6.22
C ARG A 84 14.63 13.16 5.52
N ASP A 85 13.67 13.73 6.20
CA ASP A 85 12.77 14.75 5.65
C ASP A 85 13.46 16.12 5.39
N HIS A 86 14.69 16.30 5.88
CA HIS A 86 15.54 17.43 5.54
C HIS A 86 16.14 17.33 4.13
N GLU A 87 16.19 16.14 3.51
CA GLU A 87 16.80 15.93 2.18
C GLU A 87 15.90 15.19 1.19
N LEU A 88 14.79 14.55 1.64
CA LEU A 88 13.89 13.73 0.84
C LEU A 88 12.43 14.15 0.98
N GLY A 89 11.60 13.66 0.07
CA GLY A 89 10.15 13.76 0.11
C GLY A 89 9.54 14.99 -0.57
N ARG A 90 10.36 15.90 -1.09
CA ARG A 90 9.92 17.13 -1.78
C ARG A 90 10.79 17.41 -2.98
N LEU A 91 10.23 18.11 -3.97
CA LEU A 91 10.97 18.74 -5.05
C LEU A 91 11.28 20.19 -4.65
N ALA A 92 12.47 20.43 -4.13
CA ALA A 92 12.93 21.74 -3.69
C ALA A 92 14.45 21.86 -3.84
N PRO A 93 15.00 23.08 -4.01
CA PRO A 93 16.45 23.30 -4.00
C PRO A 93 17.06 22.76 -2.69
N GLY A 94 18.19 22.07 -2.83
CA GLY A 94 18.88 21.44 -1.70
C GLY A 94 18.38 20.04 -1.30
N GLN A 95 17.28 19.58 -1.89
CA GLN A 95 16.82 18.19 -1.72
C GLN A 95 17.54 17.26 -2.70
N ARG A 96 17.63 15.97 -2.36
CA ARG A 96 18.13 14.94 -3.28
C ARG A 96 17.18 14.80 -4.48
N ALA A 97 17.75 14.55 -5.64
CA ALA A 97 16.98 14.41 -6.86
C ALA A 97 16.37 12.99 -6.99
N ASP A 98 15.34 12.73 -6.20
CA ASP A 98 14.47 11.56 -6.34
C ASP A 98 13.20 12.02 -7.05
N ILE A 99 13.11 11.77 -8.36
CA ILE A 99 12.10 12.38 -9.23
C ILE A 99 11.48 11.32 -10.13
N VAL A 100 10.15 11.29 -10.20
CA VAL A 100 9.39 10.48 -11.16
C VAL A 100 8.70 11.41 -12.16
N PHE A 101 8.94 11.18 -13.45
CA PHE A 101 8.29 11.89 -14.53
C PHE A 101 7.21 11.03 -15.15
N TYR A 102 6.02 11.60 -15.31
CA TYR A 102 4.86 10.95 -15.90
C TYR A 102 4.55 11.54 -17.28
N ARG A 103 4.17 10.69 -18.22
CA ARG A 103 3.65 11.12 -19.52
C ARG A 103 2.22 11.63 -19.36
N ARG A 104 1.94 12.80 -19.91
CA ARG A 104 0.62 13.43 -19.83
C ARG A 104 -0.38 12.86 -20.84
N ASP A 105 0.09 12.16 -21.85
CA ASP A 105 -0.70 11.52 -22.92
C ASP A 105 -1.20 10.11 -22.56
N SER A 106 -1.08 9.72 -21.30
CA SER A 106 -1.63 8.45 -20.80
C SER A 106 -3.13 8.55 -20.49
N TYR A 107 -3.83 7.43 -20.52
CA TYR A 107 -5.26 7.36 -20.18
C TYR A 107 -5.57 7.82 -18.75
N SER A 108 -4.68 7.56 -17.81
CA SER A 108 -4.84 7.95 -16.41
C SER A 108 -4.67 9.45 -16.16
N LEU A 109 -3.91 10.13 -17.02
CA LEU A 109 -3.58 11.55 -16.87
C LEU A 109 -4.15 12.45 -17.96
N SER A 110 -4.94 11.92 -18.91
CA SER A 110 -5.55 12.68 -19.98
C SER A 110 -7.07 12.63 -19.90
N PRO A 111 -7.78 13.79 -19.86
CA PRO A 111 -7.25 15.13 -19.69
C PRO A 111 -6.69 15.36 -18.28
N LEU A 112 -5.62 16.16 -18.17
CA LEU A 112 -4.99 16.45 -16.88
C LEU A 112 -5.80 17.52 -16.14
N ASN A 113 -6.43 17.13 -15.03
CA ASN A 113 -7.22 18.02 -14.16
C ASN A 113 -6.50 18.25 -12.81
N GLU A 114 -6.46 17.19 -11.98
CA GLU A 114 -5.79 17.20 -10.68
C GLU A 114 -4.72 16.12 -10.61
N PRO A 115 -3.44 16.44 -10.90
CA PRO A 115 -2.37 15.44 -11.04
C PRO A 115 -2.27 14.48 -9.86
N VAL A 116 -2.23 15.00 -8.63
CA VAL A 116 -2.10 14.16 -7.43
C VAL A 116 -3.28 13.22 -7.27
N ARG A 117 -4.49 13.71 -7.52
CA ARG A 117 -5.70 12.90 -7.43
C ARG A 117 -5.73 11.80 -8.50
N GLN A 118 -5.32 12.14 -9.72
CA GLN A 118 -5.25 11.19 -10.83
C GLN A 118 -4.17 10.13 -10.59
N ILE A 119 -2.99 10.51 -10.12
CA ILE A 119 -1.92 9.58 -9.77
C ILE A 119 -2.36 8.64 -8.66
N VAL A 120 -2.88 9.17 -7.55
CA VAL A 120 -3.27 8.36 -6.39
C VAL A 120 -4.39 7.38 -6.71
N ASN A 121 -5.42 7.80 -7.48
CA ASN A 121 -6.61 6.97 -7.69
C ASN A 121 -6.60 6.21 -9.02
N GLY A 122 -5.92 6.72 -10.05
CA GLY A 122 -6.01 6.21 -11.42
C GLY A 122 -4.74 5.55 -11.95
N GLU A 123 -3.56 6.02 -11.53
CA GLU A 123 -2.31 5.56 -12.13
C GLU A 123 -1.91 4.16 -11.64
N SER A 124 -1.38 3.36 -12.55
CA SER A 124 -0.91 1.97 -12.30
C SER A 124 0.61 1.79 -12.52
N GLY A 125 1.30 2.85 -12.98
CA GLY A 125 2.69 2.82 -13.40
C GLY A 125 2.89 2.98 -14.91
N ALA A 126 1.83 2.78 -15.70
CA ALA A 126 1.91 2.83 -17.16
C ALA A 126 2.29 4.21 -17.72
N ALA A 127 2.02 5.28 -16.98
CA ALA A 127 2.41 6.64 -17.37
C ALA A 127 3.81 7.02 -16.90
N ILE A 128 4.51 6.21 -16.12
CA ILE A 128 5.88 6.51 -15.69
C ILE A 128 6.79 6.41 -16.90
N ASP A 129 7.47 7.51 -17.21
CA ASP A 129 8.43 7.59 -18.32
C ASP A 129 9.86 7.52 -17.81
N THR A 130 10.21 8.38 -16.88
CA THR A 130 11.58 8.54 -16.40
C THR A 130 11.59 8.54 -14.87
N VAL A 131 12.57 7.84 -14.30
CA VAL A 131 12.81 7.82 -12.85
C VAL A 131 14.27 8.17 -12.61
N VAL A 132 14.48 9.16 -11.75
CA VAL A 132 15.79 9.57 -11.24
C VAL A 132 15.83 9.25 -9.75
N VAL A 133 16.90 8.63 -9.29
CA VAL A 133 17.16 8.31 -7.89
C VAL A 133 18.51 8.88 -7.52
N ASP A 134 18.52 9.77 -6.54
CA ASP A 134 19.74 10.47 -6.10
C ASP A 134 20.54 11.10 -7.28
N GLY A 135 19.82 11.72 -8.20
CA GLY A 135 20.42 12.31 -9.41
C GLY A 135 20.84 11.30 -10.49
N THR A 136 20.70 10.00 -10.23
CA THR A 136 21.04 8.96 -11.19
C THR A 136 19.81 8.48 -11.95
N LEU A 137 19.93 8.39 -13.27
CA LEU A 137 18.87 7.91 -14.13
C LEU A 137 18.67 6.40 -13.93
N ALA A 138 17.56 5.99 -13.34
CA ALA A 138 17.21 4.61 -13.07
C ALA A 138 16.29 4.00 -14.15
N MET A 139 15.39 4.83 -14.72
CA MET A 139 14.47 4.44 -15.80
C MET A 139 14.36 5.55 -16.83
N ARG A 140 14.21 5.20 -18.12
CA ARG A 140 13.95 6.12 -19.21
C ARG A 140 13.07 5.47 -20.28
N GLY A 141 12.05 6.18 -20.74
CA GLY A 141 11.10 5.65 -21.71
C GLY A 141 10.40 4.39 -21.23
N GLY A 142 10.15 4.29 -19.91
CA GLY A 142 9.52 3.12 -19.31
C GLY A 142 10.40 1.87 -19.19
N ARG A 143 11.72 2.00 -19.42
CA ARG A 143 12.69 0.88 -19.33
C ARG A 143 13.79 1.17 -18.32
N LEU A 144 14.19 0.16 -17.55
CA LEU A 144 15.31 0.28 -16.63
C LEU A 144 16.63 0.52 -17.40
N THR A 145 17.49 1.41 -16.88
CA THR A 145 18.73 1.81 -17.56
C THR A 145 19.94 0.96 -17.21
N ARG A 146 19.88 0.21 -16.11
CA ARG A 146 21.01 -0.53 -15.57
C ARG A 146 20.73 -2.03 -15.40
N ILE A 147 19.52 -2.47 -15.69
CA ILE A 147 19.08 -3.85 -15.55
C ILE A 147 18.52 -4.30 -16.89
N ASP A 148 18.99 -5.44 -17.37
CA ASP A 148 18.37 -6.16 -18.47
C ASP A 148 17.17 -6.93 -17.91
N GLU A 149 15.97 -6.38 -18.10
CA GLU A 149 14.74 -6.93 -17.55
C GLU A 149 14.42 -8.32 -18.13
N ALA A 150 14.72 -8.55 -19.41
CA ALA A 150 14.47 -9.83 -20.05
C ALA A 150 15.38 -10.92 -19.47
N LYS A 151 16.65 -10.60 -19.27
CA LYS A 151 17.62 -11.50 -18.63
C LYS A 151 17.22 -11.79 -17.18
N LEU A 152 16.84 -10.75 -16.42
CA LEU A 152 16.41 -10.91 -15.03
C LEU A 152 15.18 -11.84 -14.91
N VAL A 153 14.20 -11.69 -15.80
CA VAL A 153 13.01 -12.56 -15.81
C VAL A 153 13.39 -13.99 -16.16
N ALA A 154 14.29 -14.20 -17.12
CA ALA A 154 14.76 -15.53 -17.48
C ALA A 154 15.52 -16.21 -16.32
N GLU A 155 16.41 -15.49 -15.64
CA GLU A 155 17.13 -15.99 -14.46
C GLU A 155 16.17 -16.30 -13.31
N PHE A 156 15.17 -15.47 -13.08
CA PHE A 156 14.15 -15.72 -12.05
C PHE A 156 13.33 -16.98 -12.33
N ASN A 157 12.92 -17.18 -13.58
CA ASN A 157 12.20 -18.39 -13.97
C ASN A 157 13.05 -19.65 -13.82
N ALA A 158 14.31 -19.61 -14.21
CA ALA A 158 15.23 -20.73 -14.03
C ALA A 158 15.44 -21.08 -12.54
N ALA A 159 15.63 -20.06 -11.70
CA ALA A 159 15.74 -20.26 -10.26
C ALA A 159 14.44 -20.84 -9.65
N HIS A 160 13.27 -20.41 -10.16
CA HIS A 160 11.99 -20.98 -9.73
C HIS A 160 11.86 -22.46 -10.11
N GLU A 161 12.23 -22.84 -11.33
CA GLU A 161 12.22 -24.24 -11.77
C GLU A 161 13.14 -25.12 -10.90
N GLU A 162 14.33 -24.63 -10.54
CA GLU A 162 15.26 -25.32 -9.65
C GLU A 162 14.67 -25.51 -8.24
N LEU A 163 13.98 -24.50 -7.72
CA LEU A 163 13.39 -24.53 -6.38
C LEU A 163 12.04 -25.24 -6.30
N ALA A 164 11.37 -25.49 -7.42
CA ALA A 164 10.02 -26.04 -7.46
C ALA A 164 9.84 -27.33 -6.63
N PRO A 165 10.75 -28.34 -6.68
CA PRO A 165 10.62 -29.52 -5.84
C PRO A 165 10.59 -29.21 -4.34
N THR A 166 11.51 -28.35 -3.87
CA THR A 166 11.59 -27.94 -2.47
C THR A 166 10.36 -27.16 -2.03
N ILE A 167 9.82 -26.31 -2.92
CA ILE A 167 8.58 -25.56 -2.67
C ILE A 167 7.41 -26.54 -2.48
N MET A 168 7.29 -27.54 -3.36
CA MET A 168 6.23 -28.55 -3.28
C MET A 168 6.33 -29.39 -1.99
N GLU A 169 7.52 -29.80 -1.58
CA GLU A 169 7.74 -30.52 -0.33
C GLU A 169 7.34 -29.67 0.88
N SER A 170 7.74 -28.40 0.91
CA SER A 170 7.39 -27.45 1.97
C SER A 170 5.88 -27.21 2.02
N GLU A 171 5.23 -27.08 0.87
CA GLU A 171 3.78 -26.93 0.79
C GLU A 171 3.06 -28.16 1.34
N GLN A 172 3.50 -29.37 0.97
CA GLN A 172 2.92 -30.61 1.46
C GLN A 172 3.10 -30.75 2.98
N ALA A 173 4.28 -30.44 3.51
CA ALA A 173 4.53 -30.43 4.95
C ALA A 173 3.65 -29.41 5.68
N SER A 174 3.46 -28.23 5.10
CA SER A 174 2.62 -27.17 5.67
C SER A 174 1.14 -27.55 5.72
N ARG A 175 0.65 -28.39 4.80
CA ARG A 175 -0.74 -28.87 4.81
C ARG A 175 -1.11 -29.61 6.10
N ALA A 176 -0.16 -30.28 6.72
CA ALA A 176 -0.39 -30.95 8.02
C ALA A 176 -0.73 -29.97 9.15
N LEU A 177 -0.34 -28.69 9.02
CA LEU A 177 -0.59 -27.66 10.01
C LEU A 177 -1.96 -26.98 9.84
N LEU A 178 -2.59 -27.10 8.67
CA LEU A 178 -3.82 -26.36 8.33
C LEU A 178 -4.95 -26.60 9.33
N ALA A 179 -5.15 -27.84 9.77
CA ALA A 179 -6.19 -28.15 10.76
C ALA A 179 -5.94 -27.46 12.12
N GLY A 180 -4.67 -27.32 12.51
CA GLY A 180 -4.28 -26.59 13.72
C GLY A 180 -4.51 -25.09 13.58
N ILE A 181 -4.13 -24.53 12.44
CA ILE A 181 -4.30 -23.12 12.10
C ILE A 181 -5.80 -22.77 12.06
N ASP A 182 -6.63 -23.58 11.37
CA ASP A 182 -8.08 -23.35 11.31
C ASP A 182 -8.72 -23.33 12.70
N ARG A 183 -8.34 -24.27 13.56
CA ARG A 183 -8.82 -24.31 14.94
C ARG A 183 -8.46 -23.06 15.73
N ILE A 184 -7.23 -22.57 15.61
CA ILE A 184 -6.77 -21.34 16.28
C ILE A 184 -7.52 -20.13 15.71
N TYR A 185 -7.64 -20.05 14.40
CA TYR A 185 -8.38 -18.98 13.73
C TYR A 185 -9.84 -18.92 14.20
N ARG A 186 -10.56 -20.05 14.15
CA ARG A 186 -11.95 -20.10 14.65
C ARG A 186 -12.08 -19.72 16.12
N LYS A 187 -11.11 -20.13 16.95
CA LYS A 187 -11.07 -19.72 18.35
C LYS A 187 -10.86 -18.22 18.49
N SER A 188 -10.00 -17.60 17.67
CA SER A 188 -9.78 -16.16 17.70
C SER A 188 -11.05 -15.35 17.37
N LEU A 189 -11.92 -15.87 16.48
CA LEU A 189 -13.19 -15.23 16.15
C LEU A 189 -14.20 -15.21 17.31
N THR A 190 -14.00 -16.04 18.32
CA THR A 190 -14.87 -16.08 19.52
C THR A 190 -14.37 -15.18 20.65
N VAL A 191 -13.19 -14.58 20.52
CA VAL A 191 -12.65 -13.66 21.52
C VAL A 191 -13.42 -12.34 21.43
N PRO A 192 -14.05 -11.87 22.53
CA PRO A 192 -14.73 -10.59 22.53
C PRO A 192 -13.76 -9.45 22.23
N ILE A 193 -14.10 -8.63 21.25
CA ILE A 193 -13.37 -7.41 20.94
C ILE A 193 -14.18 -6.25 21.50
N PRO A 194 -13.60 -5.32 22.27
CA PRO A 194 -14.29 -4.13 22.75
C PRO A 194 -14.96 -3.37 21.59
N SER A 195 -16.20 -2.94 21.78
CA SER A 195 -17.01 -2.32 20.71
C SER A 195 -16.42 -1.03 20.15
N ASP A 196 -15.58 -0.37 20.92
CA ASP A 196 -14.83 0.83 20.53
C ASP A 196 -13.61 0.54 19.63
N THR A 197 -13.17 -0.72 19.59
CA THR A 197 -12.07 -1.20 18.72
C THR A 197 -12.57 -1.68 17.36
N VAL A 198 -13.88 -1.92 17.21
CA VAL A 198 -14.46 -2.47 15.98
C VAL A 198 -14.98 -1.35 15.10
N VAL A 199 -14.56 -1.33 13.85
CA VAL A 199 -15.16 -0.46 12.84
C VAL A 199 -16.58 -0.98 12.56
N GLY A 200 -17.58 -0.29 13.09
CA GLY A 200 -18.95 -0.80 13.33
C GLY A 200 -19.72 -1.30 12.11
N TRP A 201 -19.24 -1.10 10.89
CA TRP A 201 -19.92 -1.61 9.70
C TRP A 201 -19.22 -2.83 9.06
N VAL A 202 -18.00 -3.14 9.45
CA VAL A 202 -17.34 -4.41 9.06
C VAL A 202 -17.98 -5.60 9.73
N THR A 203 -18.64 -5.40 10.89
CA THR A 203 -19.26 -6.49 11.65
C THR A 203 -20.74 -6.71 11.35
N GLY A 204 -21.37 -5.89 10.51
CA GLY A 204 -22.82 -5.95 10.28
C GLY A 204 -23.68 -5.69 11.53
N ALA A 205 -23.05 -5.31 12.64
CA ALA A 205 -23.73 -4.97 13.86
C ALA A 205 -24.41 -3.60 13.68
N ASN A 206 -25.66 -3.66 13.26
CA ASN A 206 -26.58 -2.54 13.20
C ASN A 206 -26.95 -2.16 14.64
N THR A 207 -26.08 -1.43 15.35
CA THR A 207 -26.46 -0.80 16.61
C THR A 207 -27.32 0.44 16.31
N ARG A 208 -28.49 0.22 15.74
CA ARG A 208 -29.57 1.17 15.92
C ARG A 208 -29.95 1.10 17.39
N GLY A 209 -29.42 2.03 18.16
CA GLY A 209 -29.86 2.22 19.51
C GLY A 209 -31.37 2.34 19.53
N SER A 210 -32.00 1.45 20.24
CA SER A 210 -33.36 1.58 20.68
C SER A 210 -33.45 2.81 21.61
N SER A 211 -33.74 3.95 21.04
CA SER A 211 -34.30 5.06 21.81
C SER A 211 -35.75 4.68 22.13
N ASN A 212 -35.96 4.03 23.26
CA ASN A 212 -37.27 3.93 23.89
C ASN A 212 -37.21 4.64 25.25
N GLY A 213 -38.14 5.55 25.43
CA GLY A 213 -38.50 6.16 26.70
C GLY A 213 -38.22 7.61 26.79
#